data_45470c4a7aa883fd443039c7e77ba694
#
_entry.id   45470c4a7aa883fd443039c7e77ba694
#
_cell.length_a   1.000
_cell.length_b   1.000
_cell.length_c   1.000
_cell.angle_alpha   90.00
_cell.angle_beta   90.00
_cell.angle_gamma   90.00
#
_symmetry.space_group_name_H-M   'P 1'
#
loop_
_entity.id
_entity.type
_entity.pdbx_description
1 polymer ?
#
loop_
_entity_poly.entity_id
_entity_poly.type
_entity_poly.pdbx_seq_one_letter_code
_entity_poly.pdbx_strand_id
1 'polypeptide(L)'
;MIPRYSRPEMTAIWSPETKFRIWFEIEAHAADAMAKLGTIPNDAARKIWEKGKSAKFDVARIDAIEAEVRHDVIAFLTHLSEIIGPEARFVHSGMTSSDVLDTCFNVQLTRAADILVADLDALLAALKRRAFEHKLTPTVGRSHGIHAEPTTFGLKLAYAYAEFARARERLVAARKEVATCAISGAVGTFAQVDPRVEAHVAKAMGLAVEPISTQIIPRDRHAMYFATLGVIASSMERLAIEIRHLQRTEVLEAEEYFSEKQKGSSAMPHKRNPVLSENVTGLARMVRAYALPAMENVALWHERDISHSSVERMIGPDATITLDFALARLASIVDKLIVYPAAMQKNLDRLGGLIHSQRVLIALTQKGMPREDAYRLVQRNAMKVWSGEGDFLSLLKADKDVRAKLTDKELEAKFDLEHHFKHVDTIFRRVFGPT
;
A
#
# COMPACT_ATOMS: atom_id res chain seq x y z
N MET A 1 13.38 -3.84 12.96
CA MET A 1 11.95 -4.27 13.00
C MET A 1 11.57 -4.77 14.38
N ILE A 2 10.39 -4.38 14.89
CA ILE A 2 9.91 -4.86 16.20
C ILE A 2 8.81 -5.92 16.02
N PRO A 3 8.79 -7.00 16.85
CA PRO A 3 7.81 -8.08 16.72
C PRO A 3 6.35 -7.63 16.78
N ARG A 4 6.08 -6.54 17.52
CA ARG A 4 4.74 -5.97 17.69
C ARG A 4 4.06 -5.58 16.37
N TYR A 5 4.83 -5.22 15.35
CA TYR A 5 4.34 -4.75 14.03
C TYR A 5 4.80 -5.67 12.91
N SER A 6 4.81 -6.96 13.19
CA SER A 6 5.27 -8.00 12.27
C SER A 6 4.24 -9.11 12.13
N ARG A 7 4.13 -9.66 10.91
CA ARG A 7 3.35 -10.88 10.64
C ARG A 7 4.31 -12.00 10.24
N PRO A 8 4.07 -13.24 10.68
CA PRO A 8 5.02 -14.36 10.51
C PRO A 8 5.41 -14.63 9.06
N GLU A 9 4.44 -14.56 8.13
CA GLU A 9 4.65 -14.85 6.71
C GLU A 9 5.65 -13.91 6.07
N MET A 10 5.55 -12.60 6.38
CA MET A 10 6.46 -11.61 5.86
C MET A 10 7.83 -11.68 6.55
N THR A 11 7.87 -11.88 7.87
CA THR A 11 9.15 -11.99 8.59
C THR A 11 9.95 -13.22 8.15
N ALA A 12 9.29 -14.31 7.79
CA ALA A 12 9.93 -15.52 7.29
C ALA A 12 10.75 -15.29 6.01
N ILE A 13 10.32 -14.36 5.13
CA ILE A 13 11.04 -14.00 3.90
C ILE A 13 12.43 -13.44 4.24
N TRP A 14 12.52 -12.67 5.32
CA TRP A 14 13.71 -11.93 5.72
C TRP A 14 14.56 -12.64 6.79
N SER A 15 14.18 -13.86 7.19
CA SER A 15 14.97 -14.62 8.14
C SER A 15 16.35 -15.00 7.57
N PRO A 16 17.40 -15.09 8.38
CA PRO A 16 18.70 -15.56 7.95
C PRO A 16 18.65 -16.93 7.27
N GLU A 17 17.84 -17.84 7.79
CA GLU A 17 17.65 -19.18 7.23
C GLU A 17 17.09 -19.14 5.82
N THR A 18 16.10 -18.31 5.57
CA THR A 18 15.51 -18.12 4.24
C THR A 18 16.53 -17.49 3.29
N LYS A 19 17.28 -16.47 3.73
CA LYS A 19 18.35 -15.85 2.96
C LYS A 19 19.39 -16.88 2.53
N PHE A 20 19.93 -17.67 3.44
CA PHE A 20 20.95 -18.67 3.12
C PHE A 20 20.39 -19.80 2.26
N ARG A 21 19.12 -20.14 2.41
CA ARG A 21 18.45 -21.09 1.52
C ARG A 21 18.40 -20.55 0.07
N ILE A 22 18.05 -19.30 -0.13
CA ILE A 22 18.02 -18.68 -1.45
C ILE A 22 19.44 -18.59 -2.02
N TRP A 23 20.44 -18.23 -1.22
CA TRP A 23 21.83 -18.21 -1.67
C TRP A 23 22.29 -19.59 -2.17
N PHE A 24 21.98 -20.64 -1.41
CA PHE A 24 22.26 -22.02 -1.85
C PHE A 24 21.56 -22.36 -3.17
N GLU A 25 20.30 -22.03 -3.31
CA GLU A 25 19.52 -22.30 -4.53
C GLU A 25 20.15 -21.62 -5.75
N ILE A 26 20.57 -20.37 -5.61
CA ILE A 26 21.27 -19.62 -6.69
C ILE A 26 22.57 -20.34 -7.06
N GLU A 27 23.40 -20.66 -6.10
CA GLU A 27 24.70 -21.36 -6.32
C GLU A 27 24.50 -22.75 -6.94
N ALA A 28 23.54 -23.52 -6.45
CA ALA A 28 23.27 -24.85 -6.95
C ALA A 28 22.69 -24.83 -8.40
N HIS A 29 21.84 -23.88 -8.72
CA HIS A 29 21.35 -23.69 -10.09
C HIS A 29 22.45 -23.20 -11.03
N ALA A 30 23.36 -22.34 -10.55
CA ALA A 30 24.52 -21.94 -11.33
C ALA A 30 25.43 -23.14 -11.62
N ALA A 31 25.72 -23.97 -10.60
CA ALA A 31 26.50 -25.19 -10.79
C ALA A 31 25.81 -26.20 -11.76
N ASP A 32 24.51 -26.36 -11.67
CA ASP A 32 23.74 -27.20 -12.62
C ASP A 32 23.85 -26.70 -14.07
N ALA A 33 23.76 -25.39 -14.28
CA ALA A 33 23.95 -24.79 -15.61
C ALA A 33 25.39 -24.99 -16.11
N MET A 34 26.39 -24.78 -15.28
CA MET A 34 27.81 -24.98 -15.62
C MET A 34 28.09 -26.42 -15.98
N ALA A 35 27.49 -27.39 -15.29
CA ALA A 35 27.61 -28.81 -15.61
C ALA A 35 27.01 -29.12 -16.97
N LYS A 36 25.82 -28.60 -17.30
CA LYS A 36 25.18 -28.75 -18.61
C LYS A 36 26.03 -28.15 -19.75
N LEU A 37 26.83 -27.13 -19.44
CA LEU A 37 27.76 -26.50 -20.38
C LEU A 37 29.13 -27.23 -20.46
N GLY A 38 29.35 -28.22 -19.59
CA GLY A 38 30.58 -29.00 -19.55
C GLY A 38 31.75 -28.28 -18.85
N THR A 39 31.49 -27.16 -18.16
CA THR A 39 32.54 -26.38 -17.45
C THR A 39 32.87 -26.97 -16.09
N ILE A 40 31.96 -27.74 -15.49
CA ILE A 40 32.20 -28.54 -14.29
C ILE A 40 31.65 -29.96 -14.49
N PRO A 41 32.12 -30.96 -13.73
CA PRO A 41 31.58 -32.33 -13.82
C PRO A 41 30.11 -32.41 -13.41
N ASN A 42 29.28 -33.14 -14.17
CA ASN A 42 27.88 -33.39 -13.84
C ASN A 42 27.68 -34.02 -12.47
N ASP A 43 28.57 -34.95 -12.05
CA ASP A 43 28.53 -35.59 -10.73
C ASP A 43 28.75 -34.56 -9.61
N ALA A 44 29.59 -33.55 -9.82
CA ALA A 44 29.81 -32.49 -8.85
C ALA A 44 28.56 -31.65 -8.63
N ALA A 45 27.91 -31.20 -9.71
CA ALA A 45 26.65 -30.43 -9.61
C ALA A 45 25.55 -31.23 -8.92
N ARG A 46 25.42 -32.53 -9.26
CA ARG A 46 24.46 -33.43 -8.60
C ARG A 46 24.70 -33.55 -7.11
N LYS A 47 25.95 -33.71 -6.68
CA LYS A 47 26.33 -33.86 -5.25
C LYS A 47 26.13 -32.54 -4.50
N ILE A 48 26.44 -31.38 -5.12
CA ILE A 48 26.16 -30.04 -4.54
C ILE A 48 24.67 -29.94 -4.21
N TRP A 49 23.83 -30.27 -5.17
CA TRP A 49 22.39 -30.22 -4.98
C TRP A 49 21.88 -31.21 -3.93
N GLU A 50 22.28 -32.49 -4.02
CA GLU A 50 21.80 -33.53 -3.11
C GLU A 50 22.15 -33.26 -1.65
N LYS A 51 23.36 -32.78 -1.38
CA LYS A 51 23.80 -32.48 0.00
C LYS A 51 23.23 -31.18 0.55
N GLY A 52 23.09 -30.17 -0.30
CA GLY A 52 22.64 -28.84 0.13
C GLY A 52 21.12 -28.66 0.20
N LYS A 53 20.32 -29.37 -0.62
CA LYS A 53 18.86 -29.14 -0.72
C LYS A 53 18.11 -29.36 0.61
N SER A 54 18.57 -30.30 1.43
CA SER A 54 17.98 -30.61 2.73
C SER A 54 18.82 -30.12 3.92
N ALA A 55 19.96 -29.50 3.65
CA ALA A 55 20.84 -28.99 4.71
C ALA A 55 20.15 -27.88 5.51
N LYS A 56 20.38 -27.88 6.81
CA LYS A 56 20.08 -26.72 7.67
C LYS A 56 21.35 -25.91 7.79
N PHE A 57 21.30 -24.68 7.29
CA PHE A 57 22.43 -23.77 7.43
C PHE A 57 22.47 -23.24 8.87
N ASP A 58 23.61 -23.45 9.51
CA ASP A 58 23.84 -23.00 10.89
C ASP A 58 24.25 -21.51 10.86
N VAL A 59 23.30 -20.65 11.18
CA VAL A 59 23.49 -19.20 11.20
C VAL A 59 24.60 -18.79 12.16
N ALA A 60 24.65 -19.39 13.35
CA ALA A 60 25.68 -19.06 14.35
C ALA A 60 27.08 -19.46 13.86
N ARG A 61 27.19 -20.59 13.14
CA ARG A 61 28.46 -21.02 12.54
C ARG A 61 28.89 -20.05 11.42
N ILE A 62 27.95 -19.61 10.57
CA ILE A 62 28.25 -18.65 9.50
C ILE A 62 28.69 -17.32 10.11
N ASP A 63 28.01 -16.82 11.13
CA ASP A 63 28.36 -15.57 11.84
C ASP A 63 29.75 -15.66 12.48
N ALA A 64 30.10 -16.82 13.07
CA ALA A 64 31.44 -17.05 13.64
C ALA A 64 32.54 -16.98 12.56
N ILE A 65 32.30 -17.61 11.41
CA ILE A 65 33.25 -17.54 10.27
C ILE A 65 33.32 -16.10 9.75
N GLU A 66 32.20 -15.40 9.61
CA GLU A 66 32.18 -14.01 9.14
C GLU A 66 32.96 -13.08 10.08
N ALA A 67 32.90 -13.30 11.38
CA ALA A 67 33.68 -12.52 12.36
C ALA A 67 35.20 -12.61 12.14
N GLU A 68 35.67 -13.74 11.58
CA GLU A 68 37.07 -13.94 11.22
C GLU A 68 37.41 -13.38 9.83
N VAL A 69 36.64 -13.79 8.80
CA VAL A 69 36.95 -13.49 7.39
C VAL A 69 36.46 -12.11 6.94
N ARG A 70 35.57 -11.47 7.69
CA ARG A 70 34.98 -10.14 7.43
C ARG A 70 34.27 -10.04 6.08
N HIS A 71 33.64 -11.14 5.64
CA HIS A 71 32.92 -11.22 4.37
C HIS A 71 31.81 -12.26 4.45
N ASP A 72 30.56 -11.82 4.29
CA ASP A 72 29.37 -12.64 4.48
C ASP A 72 29.24 -13.78 3.46
N VAL A 73 29.44 -13.50 2.16
CA VAL A 73 29.33 -14.55 1.14
C VAL A 73 30.46 -15.59 1.30
N ILE A 74 31.69 -15.16 1.59
CA ILE A 74 32.78 -16.09 1.87
C ILE A 74 32.47 -16.95 3.08
N ALA A 75 31.93 -16.38 4.15
CA ALA A 75 31.51 -17.12 5.34
C ALA A 75 30.48 -18.19 5.02
N PHE A 76 29.46 -17.85 4.24
CA PHE A 76 28.45 -18.80 3.77
C PHE A 76 29.09 -19.91 2.91
N LEU A 77 29.91 -19.56 1.93
CA LEU A 77 30.58 -20.54 1.06
C LEU A 77 31.51 -21.48 1.84
N THR A 78 32.19 -20.98 2.87
CA THR A 78 33.01 -21.78 3.77
C THR A 78 32.14 -22.78 4.54
N HIS A 79 31.04 -22.33 5.14
CA HIS A 79 30.10 -23.23 5.82
C HIS A 79 29.47 -24.23 4.83
N LEU A 80 29.12 -23.79 3.62
CA LEU A 80 28.59 -24.67 2.58
C LEU A 80 29.61 -25.77 2.20
N SER A 81 30.90 -25.43 2.20
CA SER A 81 31.96 -26.43 1.93
C SER A 81 32.08 -27.47 3.02
N GLU A 82 31.80 -27.14 4.28
CA GLU A 82 31.74 -28.12 5.40
C GLU A 82 30.62 -29.13 5.17
N ILE A 83 29.53 -28.74 4.50
CA ILE A 83 28.38 -29.62 4.20
C ILE A 83 28.64 -30.46 2.94
N ILE A 84 29.07 -29.79 1.86
CA ILE A 84 29.21 -30.41 0.53
C ILE A 84 30.48 -31.27 0.43
N GLY A 85 31.58 -30.79 1.02
CA GLY A 85 32.88 -31.44 0.92
C GLY A 85 33.64 -31.07 -0.36
N PRO A 86 34.43 -31.99 -0.98
CA PRO A 86 35.36 -31.66 -2.05
C PRO A 86 34.73 -31.01 -3.29
N GLU A 87 33.47 -31.29 -3.57
CA GLU A 87 32.76 -30.72 -4.72
C GLU A 87 32.46 -29.23 -4.55
N ALA A 88 32.54 -28.69 -3.33
CA ALA A 88 32.36 -27.26 -3.04
C ALA A 88 33.33 -26.36 -3.81
N ARG A 89 34.47 -26.89 -4.27
CA ARG A 89 35.43 -26.14 -5.15
C ARG A 89 34.80 -25.65 -6.45
N PHE A 90 33.66 -26.17 -6.86
CA PHE A 90 32.95 -25.76 -8.06
C PHE A 90 31.82 -24.76 -7.78
N VAL A 91 31.49 -24.51 -6.51
CA VAL A 91 30.50 -23.51 -6.13
C VAL A 91 31.09 -22.11 -6.31
N HIS A 92 30.30 -21.14 -6.71
CA HIS A 92 30.70 -19.75 -6.95
C HIS A 92 31.75 -19.54 -8.06
N SER A 93 31.89 -20.49 -8.97
CA SER A 93 32.90 -20.47 -10.00
C SER A 93 32.61 -19.35 -11.03
N GLY A 94 33.54 -18.36 -11.13
CA GLY A 94 33.42 -17.23 -12.04
C GLY A 94 32.37 -16.16 -11.62
N MET A 95 31.66 -16.37 -10.53
CA MET A 95 30.66 -15.46 -9.99
C MET A 95 31.30 -14.40 -9.06
N THR A 96 30.55 -13.36 -8.77
CA THR A 96 30.86 -12.38 -7.72
C THR A 96 29.80 -12.41 -6.63
N SER A 97 30.13 -11.90 -5.44
CA SER A 97 29.21 -11.87 -4.30
C SER A 97 27.88 -11.22 -4.66
N SER A 98 27.88 -10.16 -5.44
CA SER A 98 26.67 -9.43 -5.82
C SER A 98 25.76 -10.24 -6.75
N ASP A 99 26.27 -11.20 -7.51
CA ASP A 99 25.43 -12.11 -8.30
C ASP A 99 24.47 -12.90 -7.38
N VAL A 100 24.95 -13.30 -6.21
CA VAL A 100 24.14 -13.98 -5.18
C VAL A 100 23.30 -13.00 -4.36
N LEU A 101 23.91 -11.91 -3.90
CA LEU A 101 23.26 -10.93 -3.01
C LEU A 101 22.09 -10.24 -3.70
N ASP A 102 22.30 -9.71 -4.91
CA ASP A 102 21.27 -8.95 -5.63
C ASP A 102 20.13 -9.87 -6.12
N THR A 103 20.48 -11.03 -6.66
CA THR A 103 19.48 -12.03 -7.08
C THR A 103 18.63 -12.49 -5.88
N CYS A 104 19.26 -12.74 -4.72
CA CYS A 104 18.57 -13.09 -3.49
C CYS A 104 17.64 -11.95 -3.03
N PHE A 105 18.13 -10.72 -3.01
CA PHE A 105 17.34 -9.56 -2.61
C PHE A 105 16.10 -9.38 -3.50
N ASN A 106 16.26 -9.54 -4.81
CA ASN A 106 15.15 -9.48 -5.75
C ASN A 106 14.14 -10.62 -5.58
N VAL A 107 14.60 -11.84 -5.24
CA VAL A 107 13.70 -12.95 -4.86
C VAL A 107 12.91 -12.58 -3.61
N GLN A 108 13.55 -12.03 -2.58
CA GLN A 108 12.89 -11.62 -1.34
C GLN A 108 11.88 -10.50 -1.59
N LEU A 109 12.25 -9.44 -2.33
CA LEU A 109 11.34 -8.34 -2.69
C LEU A 109 10.15 -8.82 -3.51
N THR A 110 10.37 -9.75 -4.44
CA THR A 110 9.30 -10.35 -5.26
C THR A 110 8.31 -11.13 -4.39
N ARG A 111 8.81 -11.98 -3.49
CA ARG A 111 7.97 -12.72 -2.54
C ARG A 111 7.24 -11.79 -1.56
N ALA A 112 7.90 -10.74 -1.09
CA ALA A 112 7.28 -9.72 -0.25
C ALA A 112 6.16 -8.98 -1.00
N ALA A 113 6.38 -8.62 -2.26
CA ALA A 113 5.35 -8.00 -3.09
C ALA A 113 4.12 -8.91 -3.29
N ASP A 114 4.30 -10.23 -3.41
CA ASP A 114 3.19 -11.18 -3.52
C ASP A 114 2.29 -11.14 -2.28
N ILE A 115 2.87 -11.06 -1.07
CA ILE A 115 2.11 -10.91 0.17
C ILE A 115 1.39 -9.56 0.21
N LEU A 116 2.09 -8.46 -0.15
CA LEU A 116 1.50 -7.11 -0.17
C LEU A 116 0.36 -6.98 -1.19
N VAL A 117 0.44 -7.66 -2.34
CA VAL A 117 -0.66 -7.72 -3.32
C VAL A 117 -1.86 -8.43 -2.72
N ALA A 118 -1.65 -9.55 -2.02
CA ALA A 118 -2.74 -10.26 -1.33
C ALA A 118 -3.37 -9.40 -0.22
N ASP A 119 -2.59 -8.62 0.52
CA ASP A 119 -3.11 -7.68 1.51
C ASP A 119 -3.95 -6.57 0.88
N LEU A 120 -3.50 -6.03 -0.27
CA LEU A 120 -4.30 -5.07 -1.03
C LEU A 120 -5.58 -5.69 -1.56
N ASP A 121 -5.56 -6.94 -2.01
CA ASP A 121 -6.75 -7.66 -2.45
C ASP A 121 -7.76 -7.83 -1.30
N ALA A 122 -7.29 -8.14 -0.09
CA ALA A 122 -8.13 -8.22 1.10
C ALA A 122 -8.76 -6.86 1.46
N LEU A 123 -7.98 -5.77 1.41
CA LEU A 123 -8.48 -4.41 1.63
C LEU A 123 -9.51 -4.01 0.57
N LEU A 124 -9.25 -4.30 -0.71
CA LEU A 124 -10.17 -4.03 -1.81
C LEU A 124 -11.48 -4.80 -1.66
N ALA A 125 -11.43 -6.06 -1.24
CA ALA A 125 -12.63 -6.85 -0.97
C ALA A 125 -13.48 -6.23 0.16
N ALA A 126 -12.85 -5.82 1.25
CA ALA A 126 -13.52 -5.13 2.36
C ALA A 126 -14.15 -3.80 1.90
N LEU A 127 -13.40 -2.96 1.20
CA LEU A 127 -13.89 -1.67 0.69
C LEU A 127 -15.06 -1.85 -0.29
N LYS A 128 -14.97 -2.81 -1.21
CA LYS A 128 -16.06 -3.11 -2.16
C LYS A 128 -17.33 -3.54 -1.42
N ARG A 129 -17.22 -4.52 -0.52
CA ARG A 129 -18.36 -5.00 0.26
C ARG A 129 -19.04 -3.87 1.03
N ARG A 130 -18.25 -3.07 1.74
CA ARG A 130 -18.76 -1.95 2.54
C ARG A 130 -19.32 -0.81 1.68
N ALA A 131 -18.72 -0.54 0.51
CA ALA A 131 -19.24 0.45 -0.43
C ALA A 131 -20.64 0.08 -0.94
N PHE A 132 -20.88 -1.19 -1.28
CA PHE A 132 -22.19 -1.67 -1.70
C PHE A 132 -23.21 -1.68 -0.56
N GLU A 133 -22.81 -2.07 0.65
CA GLU A 133 -23.65 -2.04 1.85
C GLU A 133 -24.20 -0.63 2.13
N HIS A 134 -23.37 0.39 1.94
CA HIS A 134 -23.71 1.79 2.20
C HIS A 134 -23.90 2.63 0.93
N LYS A 135 -24.22 1.97 -0.19
CA LYS A 135 -24.30 2.62 -1.51
C LYS A 135 -25.18 3.87 -1.52
N LEU A 136 -26.32 3.81 -0.84
CA LEU A 136 -27.29 4.89 -0.75
C LEU A 136 -27.44 5.48 0.68
N THR A 137 -26.54 5.15 1.61
CA THR A 137 -26.55 5.73 2.96
C THR A 137 -26.17 7.21 2.87
N PRO A 138 -27.11 8.15 3.15
CA PRO A 138 -26.83 9.57 3.02
C PRO A 138 -25.79 10.04 4.04
N THR A 139 -24.90 10.91 3.61
CA THR A 139 -23.97 11.63 4.49
C THR A 139 -23.64 13.00 3.88
N VAL A 140 -23.14 13.92 4.70
CA VAL A 140 -22.73 15.23 4.20
C VAL A 140 -21.33 15.20 3.60
N GLY A 141 -21.20 15.69 2.38
CA GLY A 141 -19.88 16.00 1.78
C GLY A 141 -19.28 17.22 2.46
N ARG A 142 -18.00 17.15 2.81
CA ARG A 142 -17.25 18.24 3.44
C ARG A 142 -16.10 18.67 2.55
N SER A 143 -16.02 19.96 2.26
CA SER A 143 -14.83 20.60 1.69
C SER A 143 -14.33 21.65 2.67
N HIS A 144 -13.01 21.79 2.84
CA HIS A 144 -12.41 22.66 3.84
C HIS A 144 -12.88 22.38 5.28
N GLY A 145 -13.40 21.17 5.56
CA GLY A 145 -14.03 20.83 6.84
C GLY A 145 -15.44 21.35 7.03
N ILE A 146 -16.00 22.05 6.04
CA ILE A 146 -17.35 22.66 6.09
C ILE A 146 -18.35 21.79 5.32
N HIS A 147 -19.60 21.78 5.79
CA HIS A 147 -20.70 21.09 5.11
C HIS A 147 -20.94 21.69 3.71
N ALA A 148 -20.86 20.86 2.68
CA ALA A 148 -21.14 21.24 1.29
C ALA A 148 -22.48 20.61 0.85
N GLU A 149 -22.45 19.66 -0.08
CA GLU A 149 -23.63 18.99 -0.59
C GLU A 149 -23.77 17.57 -0.05
N PRO A 150 -24.97 16.98 -0.12
CA PRO A 150 -25.18 15.56 0.20
C PRO A 150 -24.36 14.65 -0.72
N THR A 151 -23.83 13.57 -0.14
CA THR A 151 -23.20 12.45 -0.83
C THR A 151 -23.65 11.15 -0.16
N THR A 152 -23.10 10.01 -0.60
CA THR A 152 -23.35 8.73 0.12
C THR A 152 -22.07 8.22 0.77
N PHE A 153 -22.22 7.50 1.87
CA PHE A 153 -21.08 6.86 2.52
C PHE A 153 -20.45 5.79 1.63
N GLY A 154 -21.25 5.10 0.82
CA GLY A 154 -20.75 4.16 -0.19
C GLY A 154 -19.85 4.82 -1.23
N LEU A 155 -20.12 6.06 -1.66
CA LEU A 155 -19.22 6.81 -2.57
C LEU A 155 -17.89 7.15 -1.92
N LYS A 156 -17.86 7.46 -0.61
CA LYS A 156 -16.59 7.65 0.12
C LYS A 156 -15.73 6.40 0.11
N LEU A 157 -16.34 5.23 0.30
CA LEU A 157 -15.65 3.94 0.27
C LEU A 157 -15.26 3.52 -1.16
N ALA A 158 -16.10 3.80 -2.16
CA ALA A 158 -15.79 3.58 -3.57
C ALA A 158 -14.60 4.43 -4.04
N TYR A 159 -14.48 5.66 -3.55
CA TYR A 159 -13.31 6.51 -3.80
C TYR A 159 -12.02 5.87 -3.26
N ALA A 160 -12.06 5.37 -2.02
CA ALA A 160 -10.92 4.64 -1.45
C ALA A 160 -10.60 3.36 -2.24
N TYR A 161 -11.62 2.59 -2.62
CA TYR A 161 -11.45 1.41 -3.46
C TYR A 161 -10.69 1.73 -4.76
N ALA A 162 -11.12 2.74 -5.50
CA ALA A 162 -10.48 3.14 -6.76
C ALA A 162 -9.02 3.57 -6.57
N GLU A 163 -8.69 4.21 -5.44
CA GLU A 163 -7.32 4.58 -5.08
C GLU A 163 -6.45 3.35 -4.81
N PHE A 164 -6.93 2.40 -4.02
CA PHE A 164 -6.19 1.16 -3.71
C PHE A 164 -6.13 0.20 -4.90
N ALA A 165 -7.11 0.21 -5.81
CA ALA A 165 -7.02 -0.54 -7.07
C ALA A 165 -5.83 -0.05 -7.91
N ARG A 166 -5.65 1.26 -8.06
CA ARG A 166 -4.45 1.83 -8.71
C ARG A 166 -3.16 1.53 -7.95
N ALA A 167 -3.21 1.51 -6.62
CA ALA A 167 -2.06 1.13 -5.79
C ALA A 167 -1.63 -0.31 -6.05
N ARG A 168 -2.59 -1.22 -6.17
CA ARG A 168 -2.34 -2.63 -6.54
C ARG A 168 -1.67 -2.77 -7.91
N GLU A 169 -2.18 -2.07 -8.92
CA GLU A 169 -1.59 -2.08 -10.26
C GLU A 169 -0.14 -1.60 -10.25
N ARG A 170 0.15 -0.50 -9.50
CA ARG A 170 1.51 0.01 -9.34
C ARG A 170 2.42 -1.00 -8.66
N LEU A 171 1.94 -1.69 -7.62
CA LEU A 171 2.73 -2.70 -6.91
C LEU A 171 3.03 -3.91 -7.81
N VAL A 172 2.07 -4.36 -8.60
CA VAL A 172 2.28 -5.44 -9.59
C VAL A 172 3.34 -5.04 -10.62
N ALA A 173 3.32 -3.79 -11.09
CA ALA A 173 4.33 -3.25 -11.99
C ALA A 173 5.72 -3.17 -11.31
N ALA A 174 5.79 -2.64 -10.11
CA ALA A 174 7.03 -2.54 -9.33
C ALA A 174 7.61 -3.93 -8.99
N ARG A 175 6.76 -4.91 -8.67
CA ARG A 175 7.16 -6.31 -8.49
C ARG A 175 7.83 -6.86 -9.75
N LYS A 176 7.23 -6.63 -10.91
CA LYS A 176 7.78 -7.08 -12.20
C LYS A 176 9.13 -6.42 -12.47
N GLU A 177 9.29 -5.16 -12.11
CA GLU A 177 10.51 -4.39 -12.34
C GLU A 177 11.69 -4.89 -11.51
N VAL A 178 11.48 -5.27 -10.24
CA VAL A 178 12.55 -5.85 -9.39
C VAL A 178 12.77 -7.34 -9.62
N ALA A 179 11.90 -8.03 -10.37
CA ALA A 179 12.00 -9.46 -10.61
C ALA A 179 13.09 -9.78 -11.64
N THR A 180 14.32 -9.35 -11.41
CA THR A 180 15.47 -9.58 -12.29
C THR A 180 16.59 -10.33 -11.57
N CYS A 181 17.42 -11.03 -12.37
CA CYS A 181 18.55 -11.82 -11.95
C CYS A 181 19.79 -11.37 -12.74
N ALA A 182 20.92 -11.20 -12.07
CA ALA A 182 22.20 -11.00 -12.70
C ALA A 182 23.22 -12.01 -12.16
N ILE A 183 23.79 -12.80 -13.06
CA ILE A 183 24.93 -13.69 -12.80
C ILE A 183 25.98 -13.38 -13.87
N SER A 184 26.65 -12.25 -13.71
CA SER A 184 27.45 -11.62 -14.78
C SER A 184 28.91 -11.37 -14.41
N GLY A 185 29.31 -11.74 -13.19
CA GLY A 185 30.69 -11.60 -12.70
C GLY A 185 31.01 -10.21 -12.18
N ALA A 186 32.28 -9.97 -11.91
CA ALA A 186 32.79 -8.86 -11.12
C ALA A 186 32.39 -7.46 -11.60
N VAL A 187 32.16 -7.25 -12.89
CA VAL A 187 31.78 -5.96 -13.51
C VAL A 187 30.74 -6.09 -14.62
N GLY A 188 30.02 -7.21 -14.67
CA GLY A 188 28.91 -7.39 -15.61
C GLY A 188 29.30 -7.81 -17.02
N THR A 189 30.54 -8.22 -17.25
CA THR A 189 31.06 -8.53 -18.61
C THR A 189 31.02 -10.01 -18.97
N PHE A 190 30.60 -10.89 -18.08
CA PHE A 190 30.59 -12.35 -18.26
C PHE A 190 31.99 -12.94 -18.54
N ALA A 191 33.07 -12.28 -18.10
CA ALA A 191 34.42 -12.70 -18.41
C ALA A 191 34.78 -14.12 -17.95
N GLN A 192 34.16 -14.57 -16.83
CA GLN A 192 34.46 -15.86 -16.22
C GLN A 192 33.23 -16.76 -16.06
N VAL A 193 32.05 -16.31 -16.50
CA VAL A 193 30.79 -17.06 -16.42
C VAL A 193 30.02 -16.92 -17.74
N ASP A 194 29.45 -18.00 -18.24
CA ASP A 194 28.69 -17.96 -19.50
C ASP A 194 27.29 -17.34 -19.25
N PRO A 195 26.80 -16.44 -20.13
CA PRO A 195 25.44 -15.85 -19.98
C PRO A 195 24.31 -16.87 -19.88
N ARG A 196 24.50 -18.10 -20.39
CA ARG A 196 23.53 -19.18 -20.26
C ARG A 196 23.33 -19.64 -18.80
N VAL A 197 24.33 -19.44 -17.95
CA VAL A 197 24.24 -19.70 -16.50
C VAL A 197 23.23 -18.73 -15.88
N GLU A 198 23.34 -17.44 -16.19
CA GLU A 198 22.37 -16.42 -15.73
C GLU A 198 20.95 -16.76 -16.19
N ALA A 199 20.77 -17.07 -17.47
CA ALA A 199 19.44 -17.43 -18.01
C ALA A 199 18.83 -18.65 -17.29
N HIS A 200 19.65 -19.64 -16.95
CA HIS A 200 19.22 -20.82 -16.21
C HIS A 200 18.80 -20.49 -14.78
N VAL A 201 19.63 -19.72 -14.05
CA VAL A 201 19.35 -19.29 -12.68
C VAL A 201 18.09 -18.42 -12.66
N ALA A 202 17.98 -17.43 -13.54
CA ALA A 202 16.81 -16.56 -13.65
C ALA A 202 15.52 -17.37 -13.81
N LYS A 203 15.51 -18.30 -14.75
CA LYS A 203 14.36 -19.19 -14.97
C LYS A 203 14.03 -20.04 -13.75
N ALA A 204 15.03 -20.61 -13.10
CA ALA A 204 14.84 -21.47 -11.93
C ALA A 204 14.31 -20.69 -10.71
N MET A 205 14.75 -19.43 -10.55
CA MET A 205 14.33 -18.56 -9.45
C MET A 205 13.05 -17.77 -9.76
N GLY A 206 12.46 -17.94 -10.95
CA GLY A 206 11.23 -17.21 -11.37
C GLY A 206 11.46 -15.73 -11.65
N LEU A 207 12.67 -15.37 -12.09
CA LEU A 207 13.09 -14.01 -12.42
C LEU A 207 13.31 -13.85 -13.94
N ALA A 208 13.34 -12.60 -14.40
CA ALA A 208 13.84 -12.27 -15.74
C ALA A 208 15.37 -12.07 -15.68
N VAL A 209 16.03 -12.21 -16.83
CA VAL A 209 17.43 -11.83 -16.96
C VAL A 209 17.54 -10.30 -16.94
N GLU A 210 18.49 -9.76 -16.17
CA GLU A 210 18.83 -8.34 -16.22
C GLU A 210 19.53 -8.04 -17.57
N PRO A 211 18.98 -7.12 -18.40
CA PRO A 211 19.56 -6.85 -19.72
C PRO A 211 21.01 -6.38 -19.68
N ILE A 212 21.38 -5.62 -18.65
CA ILE A 212 22.72 -5.14 -18.41
C ILE A 212 22.89 -4.81 -16.92
N SER A 213 23.96 -5.32 -16.33
CA SER A 213 24.40 -4.97 -14.99
C SER A 213 25.84 -4.45 -15.01
N THR A 214 26.26 -3.85 -13.91
CA THR A 214 27.67 -3.66 -13.57
C THR A 214 28.10 -4.81 -12.64
N GLN A 215 28.74 -4.53 -11.51
CA GLN A 215 28.87 -5.54 -10.45
C GLN A 215 27.51 -5.84 -9.80
N ILE A 216 26.55 -4.91 -9.95
CA ILE A 216 25.22 -4.96 -9.33
C ILE A 216 24.11 -4.70 -10.35
N ILE A 217 22.90 -5.11 -9.99
CA ILE A 217 21.67 -4.73 -10.71
C ILE A 217 21.43 -3.22 -10.52
N PRO A 218 20.95 -2.47 -11.54
CA PRO A 218 20.64 -1.04 -11.42
C PRO A 218 19.65 -0.74 -10.29
N ARG A 219 19.98 0.24 -9.43
CA ARG A 219 19.20 0.57 -8.22
C ARG A 219 17.98 1.44 -8.46
N ASP A 220 17.80 2.00 -9.65
CA ASP A 220 16.55 2.66 -10.04
C ASP A 220 15.33 1.71 -9.94
N ARG A 221 15.50 0.42 -10.22
CA ARG A 221 14.48 -0.61 -10.03
C ARG A 221 14.02 -0.70 -8.58
N HIS A 222 14.97 -0.74 -7.65
CA HIS A 222 14.70 -0.79 -6.21
C HIS A 222 14.11 0.53 -5.72
N ALA A 223 14.61 1.68 -6.21
CA ALA A 223 14.07 3.00 -5.89
C ALA A 223 12.59 3.10 -6.28
N MET A 224 12.21 2.63 -7.48
CA MET A 224 10.81 2.60 -7.92
C MET A 224 9.96 1.67 -7.03
N TYR A 225 10.49 0.51 -6.65
CA TYR A 225 9.80 -0.40 -5.74
C TYR A 225 9.47 0.29 -4.42
N PHE A 226 10.46 0.84 -3.72
CA PHE A 226 10.25 1.51 -2.42
C PHE A 226 9.43 2.80 -2.53
N ALA A 227 9.56 3.55 -3.63
CA ALA A 227 8.69 4.70 -3.91
C ALA A 227 7.22 4.27 -4.04
N THR A 228 6.96 3.14 -4.70
CA THR A 228 5.61 2.55 -4.80
C THR A 228 5.06 2.19 -3.43
N LEU A 229 5.85 1.57 -2.54
CA LEU A 229 5.44 1.31 -1.15
C LEU A 229 5.10 2.62 -0.42
N GLY A 230 5.89 3.67 -0.63
CA GLY A 230 5.64 5.01 -0.07
C GLY A 230 4.31 5.63 -0.52
N VAL A 231 3.96 5.47 -1.81
CA VAL A 231 2.67 5.94 -2.34
C VAL A 231 1.50 5.15 -1.74
N ILE A 232 1.63 3.81 -1.62
CA ILE A 232 0.63 2.96 -0.96
C ILE A 232 0.42 3.41 0.49
N ALA A 233 1.50 3.63 1.23
CA ALA A 233 1.46 4.10 2.61
C ALA A 233 0.76 5.47 2.74
N SER A 234 0.95 6.37 1.78
CA SER A 234 0.27 7.67 1.75
C SER A 234 -1.24 7.52 1.55
N SER A 235 -1.67 6.61 0.69
CA SER A 235 -3.09 6.27 0.52
C SER A 235 -3.70 5.65 1.79
N MET A 236 -2.94 4.79 2.48
CA MET A 236 -3.36 4.22 3.76
C MET A 236 -3.55 5.30 4.83
N GLU A 237 -2.62 6.24 4.96
CA GLU A 237 -2.73 7.35 5.90
C GLU A 237 -3.94 8.21 5.59
N ARG A 238 -4.21 8.53 4.31
CA ARG A 238 -5.40 9.29 3.91
C ARG A 238 -6.69 8.62 4.39
N LEU A 239 -6.85 7.31 4.17
CA LEU A 239 -8.05 6.58 4.61
C LEU A 239 -8.13 6.51 6.13
N ALA A 240 -7.01 6.27 6.82
CA ALA A 240 -6.95 6.24 8.28
C ALA A 240 -7.33 7.61 8.89
N ILE A 241 -6.88 8.71 8.29
CA ILE A 241 -7.25 10.08 8.71
C ILE A 241 -8.75 10.32 8.49
N GLU A 242 -9.34 9.89 7.36
CA GLU A 242 -10.79 10.00 7.14
C GLU A 242 -11.57 9.27 8.24
N ILE A 243 -11.20 8.04 8.58
CA ILE A 243 -11.84 7.26 9.66
C ILE A 243 -11.72 8.00 11.00
N ARG A 244 -10.54 8.52 11.32
CA ARG A 244 -10.33 9.31 12.55
C ARG A 244 -11.20 10.56 12.61
N HIS A 245 -11.36 11.27 11.48
CA HIS A 245 -12.27 12.42 11.40
C HIS A 245 -13.73 12.03 11.58
N LEU A 246 -14.17 10.88 11.04
CA LEU A 246 -15.54 10.39 11.20
C LEU A 246 -15.83 9.96 12.65
N GLN A 247 -14.81 9.54 13.40
CA GLN A 247 -14.95 9.10 14.81
C GLN A 247 -14.90 10.26 15.81
N ARG A 248 -14.55 11.47 15.41
CA ARG A 248 -14.54 12.62 16.33
C ARG A 248 -15.89 12.83 17.00
N THR A 249 -15.88 13.23 18.25
CA THR A 249 -17.09 13.42 19.08
C THR A 249 -18.14 14.31 18.40
N GLU A 250 -17.72 15.37 17.72
CA GLU A 250 -18.60 16.32 17.04
C GLU A 250 -19.17 15.81 15.71
N VAL A 251 -18.59 14.73 15.16
CA VAL A 251 -18.99 14.11 13.90
C VAL A 251 -19.72 12.79 14.13
N LEU A 252 -19.05 11.82 14.74
CA LEU A 252 -19.52 10.50 15.16
C LEU A 252 -20.38 9.78 14.10
N GLU A 253 -19.91 9.77 12.86
CA GLU A 253 -20.57 9.12 11.72
C GLU A 253 -20.10 7.68 11.51
N ALA A 254 -18.89 7.36 11.96
CA ALA A 254 -18.34 6.01 11.99
C ALA A 254 -17.29 5.89 13.09
N GLU A 255 -17.04 4.67 13.57
CA GLU A 255 -15.96 4.39 14.53
C GLU A 255 -15.33 3.02 14.29
N GLU A 256 -14.08 2.85 14.76
CA GLU A 256 -13.42 1.54 14.83
C GLU A 256 -14.22 0.59 15.72
N TYR A 257 -14.22 -0.70 15.33
CA TYR A 257 -14.80 -1.73 16.16
C TYR A 257 -14.10 -1.80 17.52
N PHE A 258 -14.88 -1.71 18.58
CA PHE A 258 -14.43 -1.77 19.97
C PHE A 258 -14.96 -3.04 20.62
N SER A 259 -14.07 -3.99 20.97
CA SER A 259 -14.49 -5.25 21.58
C SER A 259 -14.87 -5.09 23.05
N GLU A 260 -15.74 -5.95 23.57
CA GLU A 260 -16.21 -5.90 24.97
C GLU A 260 -15.09 -5.87 26.01
N LYS A 261 -13.98 -6.57 25.78
CA LYS A 261 -12.84 -6.63 26.69
C LYS A 261 -11.80 -5.54 26.47
N GLN A 262 -11.95 -4.74 25.42
CA GLN A 262 -10.99 -3.70 25.07
C GLN A 262 -11.09 -2.53 26.06
N LYS A 263 -9.94 -1.96 26.43
CA LYS A 263 -9.86 -0.72 27.22
C LYS A 263 -9.48 0.43 26.31
N GLY A 264 -10.32 1.45 26.24
CA GLY A 264 -10.12 2.60 25.35
C GLY A 264 -9.24 3.69 25.96
N SER A 265 -9.18 3.74 27.29
CA SER A 265 -8.41 4.74 28.03
C SER A 265 -8.03 4.20 29.41
N SER A 266 -6.86 4.57 29.90
CA SER A 266 -6.43 4.22 31.26
C SER A 266 -7.13 5.06 32.34
N ALA A 267 -7.63 6.25 31.98
CA ALA A 267 -8.23 7.20 32.91
C ALA A 267 -9.75 7.34 32.78
N MET A 268 -10.27 7.23 31.55
CA MET A 268 -11.70 7.48 31.24
C MET A 268 -12.34 6.26 30.60
N PRO A 269 -13.12 5.45 31.35
CA PRO A 269 -13.65 4.16 30.84
C PRO A 269 -14.57 4.27 29.62
N HIS A 270 -15.25 5.41 29.41
CA HIS A 270 -16.15 5.65 28.29
C HIS A 270 -15.44 6.05 26.97
N LYS A 271 -14.16 6.39 27.05
CA LYS A 271 -13.41 6.97 25.92
C LYS A 271 -12.95 5.88 24.94
N ARG A 272 -13.43 5.93 23.71
CA ARG A 272 -13.06 5.04 22.62
C ARG A 272 -12.17 5.78 21.63
N ASN A 273 -10.87 5.53 21.69
CA ASN A 273 -9.89 6.18 20.82
C ASN A 273 -9.72 5.41 19.51
N PRO A 274 -9.51 6.09 18.37
CA PRO A 274 -9.21 5.44 17.08
C PRO A 274 -7.75 4.97 17.02
N VAL A 275 -7.34 4.11 17.96
CA VAL A 275 -5.93 3.73 18.18
C VAL A 275 -5.36 2.95 17.00
N LEU A 276 -6.18 2.15 16.32
CA LEU A 276 -5.72 1.36 15.18
C LEU A 276 -5.44 2.25 13.97
N SER A 277 -6.31 3.22 13.68
CA SER A 277 -6.10 4.19 12.59
C SER A 277 -4.95 5.15 12.91
N GLU A 278 -4.77 5.56 14.17
CA GLU A 278 -3.60 6.34 14.61
C GLU A 278 -2.30 5.57 14.39
N ASN A 279 -2.29 4.29 14.73
CA ASN A 279 -1.14 3.42 14.50
C ASN A 279 -0.82 3.28 13.00
N VAL A 280 -1.85 3.05 12.14
CA VAL A 280 -1.67 3.01 10.68
C VAL A 280 -1.07 4.32 10.16
N THR A 281 -1.54 5.48 10.66
CA THR A 281 -0.99 6.80 10.33
C THR A 281 0.49 6.90 10.67
N GLY A 282 0.88 6.43 11.86
CA GLY A 282 2.29 6.43 12.31
C GLY A 282 3.17 5.51 11.47
N LEU A 283 2.71 4.29 11.20
CA LEU A 283 3.45 3.31 10.39
C LEU A 283 3.63 3.77 8.94
N ALA A 284 2.64 4.45 8.36
CA ALA A 284 2.74 5.01 7.02
C ALA A 284 3.89 6.03 6.87
N ARG A 285 4.18 6.80 7.91
CA ARG A 285 5.31 7.74 7.94
C ARG A 285 6.64 7.00 7.79
N MET A 286 6.78 5.87 8.48
CA MET A 286 8.00 5.05 8.41
C MET A 286 8.19 4.45 7.02
N VAL A 287 7.14 3.87 6.42
CA VAL A 287 7.24 3.31 5.07
C VAL A 287 7.65 4.37 4.05
N ARG A 288 7.10 5.58 4.12
CA ARG A 288 7.55 6.69 3.24
C ARG A 288 9.00 7.07 3.45
N ALA A 289 9.48 7.06 4.69
CA ALA A 289 10.87 7.41 5.00
C ALA A 289 11.86 6.43 4.36
N TYR A 290 11.51 5.16 4.23
CA TYR A 290 12.36 4.16 3.60
C TYR A 290 12.51 4.31 2.08
N ALA A 291 11.64 5.06 1.41
CA ALA A 291 11.79 5.35 -0.01
C ALA A 291 12.96 6.30 -0.32
N LEU A 292 13.27 7.23 0.58
CA LEU A 292 14.34 8.20 0.37
C LEU A 292 15.72 7.54 0.23
N PRO A 293 16.20 6.74 1.19
CA PRO A 293 17.50 6.10 1.05
C PRO A 293 17.57 5.11 -0.11
N ALA A 294 16.46 4.51 -0.54
CA ALA A 294 16.42 3.71 -1.76
C ALA A 294 16.68 4.55 -3.01
N MET A 295 16.17 5.78 -3.07
CA MET A 295 16.46 6.72 -4.17
C MET A 295 17.93 7.18 -4.15
N GLU A 296 18.51 7.40 -2.97
CA GLU A 296 19.91 7.77 -2.82
C GLU A 296 20.87 6.66 -3.28
N ASN A 297 20.46 5.39 -3.20
CA ASN A 297 21.23 4.26 -3.70
C ASN A 297 21.35 4.19 -5.24
N VAL A 298 20.63 5.00 -6.00
CA VAL A 298 20.77 5.06 -7.46
C VAL A 298 22.13 5.63 -7.86
N ALA A 299 22.61 6.63 -7.13
CA ALA A 299 23.87 7.33 -7.40
C ALA A 299 25.05 6.65 -6.70
N LEU A 300 25.49 5.51 -7.22
CA LEU A 300 26.70 4.81 -6.75
C LEU A 300 27.91 5.13 -7.63
N TRP A 301 29.10 4.90 -7.08
CA TRP A 301 30.34 5.15 -7.81
C TRP A 301 30.66 4.02 -8.81
N HIS A 302 30.93 4.42 -10.06
CA HIS A 302 31.38 3.52 -11.12
C HIS A 302 30.50 2.25 -11.24
N GLU A 303 31.10 1.08 -11.28
CA GLU A 303 30.42 -0.21 -11.37
C GLU A 303 29.79 -0.64 -10.04
N ARG A 304 30.24 -0.10 -8.92
CA ARG A 304 29.65 -0.24 -7.58
C ARG A 304 30.52 0.41 -6.50
N ASP A 305 29.92 1.09 -5.53
CA ASP A 305 30.44 1.14 -4.15
C ASP A 305 29.46 0.38 -3.22
N ILE A 306 29.87 0.15 -1.95
CA ILE A 306 29.09 -0.71 -1.04
C ILE A 306 28.10 0.05 -0.14
N SER A 307 27.94 1.36 -0.33
CA SER A 307 27.07 2.19 0.52
C SER A 307 25.61 1.72 0.52
N HIS A 308 25.12 1.21 -0.62
CA HIS A 308 23.76 0.66 -0.75
C HIS A 308 23.48 -0.53 0.20
N SER A 309 24.50 -1.34 0.50
CA SER A 309 24.31 -2.61 1.20
C SER A 309 23.77 -2.43 2.62
N SER A 310 24.31 -1.49 3.39
CA SER A 310 23.83 -1.19 4.75
C SER A 310 22.40 -0.64 4.74
N VAL A 311 22.05 0.15 3.73
CA VAL A 311 20.69 0.69 3.54
C VAL A 311 19.71 -0.44 3.24
N GLU A 312 20.01 -1.29 2.27
CA GLU A 312 19.11 -2.35 1.79
C GLU A 312 18.83 -3.42 2.85
N ARG A 313 19.81 -3.75 3.69
CA ARG A 313 19.66 -4.64 4.84
C ARG A 313 18.61 -4.15 5.85
N MET A 314 18.38 -2.83 5.91
CA MET A 314 17.38 -2.21 6.78
C MET A 314 16.07 -2.01 6.04
N ILE A 315 16.07 -1.32 4.89
CA ILE A 315 14.83 -0.91 4.22
C ILE A 315 14.05 -2.08 3.62
N GLY A 316 14.73 -3.13 3.15
CA GLY A 316 14.07 -4.32 2.60
C GLY A 316 13.06 -4.93 3.58
N PRO A 317 13.55 -5.47 4.71
CA PRO A 317 12.67 -6.02 5.73
C PRO A 317 11.78 -4.97 6.37
N ASP A 318 12.31 -3.81 6.76
CA ASP A 318 11.54 -2.84 7.56
C ASP A 318 10.38 -2.23 6.79
N ALA A 319 10.54 -1.87 5.52
CA ALA A 319 9.47 -1.31 4.72
C ALA A 319 8.37 -2.34 4.43
N THR A 320 8.75 -3.55 4.03
CA THR A 320 7.78 -4.59 3.62
C THR A 320 7.02 -5.16 4.80
N ILE A 321 7.69 -5.46 5.93
CA ILE A 321 7.04 -5.96 7.15
C ILE A 321 6.10 -4.89 7.74
N THR A 322 6.53 -3.62 7.77
CA THR A 322 5.69 -2.53 8.28
C THR A 322 4.45 -2.34 7.43
N LEU A 323 4.61 -2.35 6.09
CA LEU A 323 3.49 -2.16 5.17
C LEU A 323 2.49 -3.33 5.22
N ASP A 324 2.98 -4.57 5.25
CA ASP A 324 2.18 -5.78 5.40
C ASP A 324 1.31 -5.73 6.65
N PHE A 325 1.91 -5.45 7.80
CA PHE A 325 1.18 -5.33 9.05
C PHE A 325 0.12 -4.23 9.00
N ALA A 326 0.48 -3.06 8.45
CA ALA A 326 -0.41 -1.91 8.39
C ALA A 326 -1.58 -2.10 7.41
N LEU A 327 -1.35 -2.75 6.25
CA LEU A 327 -2.39 -3.10 5.27
C LEU A 327 -3.40 -4.09 5.87
N ALA A 328 -2.91 -5.16 6.51
CA ALA A 328 -3.78 -6.13 7.16
C ALA A 328 -4.63 -5.49 8.28
N ARG A 329 -4.04 -4.57 9.05
CA ARG A 329 -4.75 -3.78 10.05
C ARG A 329 -5.81 -2.90 9.43
N LEU A 330 -5.49 -2.17 8.38
CA LEU A 330 -6.44 -1.27 7.69
C LEU A 330 -7.59 -2.06 7.06
N ALA A 331 -7.32 -3.21 6.46
CA ALA A 331 -8.36 -4.10 5.94
C ALA A 331 -9.34 -4.54 7.05
N SER A 332 -8.81 -4.92 8.22
CA SER A 332 -9.64 -5.27 9.38
C SER A 332 -10.45 -4.09 9.92
N ILE A 333 -9.88 -2.87 9.95
CA ILE A 333 -10.60 -1.65 10.36
C ILE A 333 -11.78 -1.41 9.43
N VAL A 334 -11.57 -1.43 8.12
CA VAL A 334 -12.63 -1.21 7.12
C VAL A 334 -13.71 -2.28 7.19
N ASP A 335 -13.30 -3.54 7.31
CA ASP A 335 -14.21 -4.68 7.36
C ASP A 335 -15.17 -4.61 8.55
N LYS A 336 -14.66 -4.19 9.72
CA LYS A 336 -15.38 -4.13 10.99
C LYS A 336 -15.87 -2.74 11.37
N LEU A 337 -15.72 -1.75 10.48
CA LEU A 337 -16.11 -0.36 10.77
C LEU A 337 -17.57 -0.26 11.16
N ILE A 338 -17.85 0.34 12.33
CA ILE A 338 -19.21 0.64 12.78
C ILE A 338 -19.64 1.95 12.12
N VAL A 339 -20.79 1.93 11.46
CA VAL A 339 -21.34 3.09 10.75
C VAL A 339 -22.63 3.52 11.41
N TYR A 340 -22.84 4.81 11.58
CA TYR A 340 -24.00 5.41 12.23
C TYR A 340 -24.84 6.25 11.25
N PRO A 341 -25.74 5.63 10.46
CA PRO A 341 -26.57 6.36 9.49
C PRO A 341 -27.42 7.47 10.12
N ALA A 342 -27.93 7.25 11.33
CA ALA A 342 -28.71 8.26 12.06
C ALA A 342 -27.87 9.51 12.42
N ALA A 343 -26.59 9.33 12.78
CA ALA A 343 -25.68 10.45 13.02
C ALA A 343 -25.33 11.18 11.72
N MET A 344 -25.15 10.45 10.63
CA MET A 344 -24.95 11.04 9.29
C MET A 344 -26.15 11.92 8.89
N GLN A 345 -27.38 11.43 9.08
CA GLN A 345 -28.59 12.21 8.80
C GLN A 345 -28.67 13.46 9.70
N LYS A 346 -28.42 13.32 11.00
CA LYS A 346 -28.37 14.44 11.94
C LYS A 346 -27.38 15.52 11.50
N ASN A 347 -26.21 15.12 11.00
CA ASN A 347 -25.20 16.07 10.50
C ASN A 347 -25.64 16.72 9.19
N LEU A 348 -26.34 16.01 8.29
CA LEU A 348 -26.95 16.58 7.09
C LEU A 348 -27.96 17.72 7.45
N ASP A 349 -28.77 17.47 8.46
CA ASP A 349 -29.83 18.40 8.87
C ASP A 349 -29.31 19.57 9.72
N ARG A 350 -28.07 19.51 10.20
CA ARG A 350 -27.48 20.41 11.19
C ARG A 350 -27.55 21.89 10.81
N LEU A 351 -27.45 22.22 9.55
CA LEU A 351 -27.47 23.60 9.04
C LEU A 351 -28.84 23.98 8.44
N GLY A 352 -29.96 23.36 8.93
CA GLY A 352 -31.30 23.77 8.59
C GLY A 352 -31.59 23.82 7.09
N GLY A 353 -31.02 22.88 6.30
CA GLY A 353 -31.27 22.78 4.86
C GLY A 353 -30.35 23.60 3.96
N LEU A 354 -29.33 24.30 4.48
CA LEU A 354 -28.38 25.10 3.66
C LEU A 354 -27.61 24.27 2.63
N ILE A 355 -27.48 22.96 2.82
CA ILE A 355 -26.90 22.01 1.85
C ILE A 355 -27.61 22.01 0.49
N HIS A 356 -28.82 22.55 0.41
CA HIS A 356 -29.65 22.67 -0.81
C HIS A 356 -29.54 24.03 -1.49
N SER A 357 -28.75 24.97 -0.96
CA SER A 357 -28.68 26.37 -1.44
C SER A 357 -28.34 26.50 -2.92
N GLN A 358 -27.41 25.68 -3.45
CA GLN A 358 -27.05 25.69 -4.87
C GLN A 358 -28.25 25.27 -5.76
N ARG A 359 -29.06 24.30 -5.34
CA ARG A 359 -30.25 23.88 -6.10
C ARG A 359 -31.27 24.99 -6.22
N VAL A 360 -31.48 25.78 -5.16
CA VAL A 360 -32.36 26.95 -5.16
C VAL A 360 -31.81 28.04 -6.09
N LEU A 361 -30.53 28.35 -6.01
CA LEU A 361 -29.87 29.31 -6.89
C LEU A 361 -30.03 28.93 -8.36
N ILE A 362 -29.80 27.67 -8.72
CA ILE A 362 -29.98 27.17 -10.09
C ILE A 362 -31.45 27.29 -10.52
N ALA A 363 -32.38 26.94 -9.65
CA ALA A 363 -33.82 27.05 -9.96
C ALA A 363 -34.25 28.50 -10.26
N LEU A 364 -33.78 29.47 -9.48
CA LEU A 364 -34.04 30.90 -9.72
C LEU A 364 -33.49 31.40 -11.05
N THR A 365 -32.25 30.99 -11.38
CA THR A 365 -31.62 31.34 -12.66
C THR A 365 -32.36 30.71 -13.85
N GLN A 366 -32.83 29.48 -13.71
CA GLN A 366 -33.67 28.79 -14.73
C GLN A 366 -35.02 29.50 -14.96
N LYS A 367 -35.54 30.25 -13.96
CA LYS A 367 -36.73 31.08 -14.05
C LYS A 367 -36.43 32.50 -14.57
N GLY A 368 -35.25 32.70 -15.17
CA GLY A 368 -34.86 33.95 -15.81
C GLY A 368 -34.35 35.06 -14.87
N MET A 369 -33.96 34.66 -13.62
CA MET A 369 -33.31 35.62 -12.73
C MET A 369 -31.82 35.74 -13.07
N PRO A 370 -31.24 36.97 -13.15
CA PRO A 370 -29.81 37.11 -13.26
C PRO A 370 -29.05 36.40 -12.12
N ARG A 371 -27.92 35.79 -12.43
CA ARG A 371 -27.17 34.97 -11.45
C ARG A 371 -26.84 35.72 -10.16
N GLU A 372 -26.40 36.99 -10.29
CA GLU A 372 -26.04 37.82 -9.15
C GLU A 372 -27.25 38.13 -8.24
N ASP A 373 -28.42 38.35 -8.85
CA ASP A 373 -29.65 38.59 -8.11
C ASP A 373 -30.12 37.29 -7.38
N ALA A 374 -30.06 36.15 -8.07
CA ALA A 374 -30.34 34.86 -7.48
C ALA A 374 -29.38 34.57 -6.33
N TYR A 375 -28.09 34.83 -6.49
CA TYR A 375 -27.10 34.67 -5.45
C TYR A 375 -27.43 35.51 -4.21
N ARG A 376 -27.71 36.78 -4.39
CA ARG A 376 -28.09 37.72 -3.29
C ARG A 376 -29.34 37.23 -2.53
N LEU A 377 -30.33 36.72 -3.23
CA LEU A 377 -31.55 36.21 -2.60
C LEU A 377 -31.28 34.96 -1.79
N VAL A 378 -30.54 34.00 -2.33
CA VAL A 378 -30.15 32.76 -1.63
C VAL A 378 -29.30 33.12 -0.43
N GLN A 379 -28.28 33.95 -0.58
CA GLN A 379 -27.38 34.36 0.50
C GLN A 379 -28.12 35.11 1.62
N ARG A 380 -29.04 36.02 1.28
CA ARG A 380 -29.87 36.74 2.27
C ARG A 380 -30.63 35.79 3.20
N ASN A 381 -31.26 34.74 2.63
CA ASN A 381 -32.00 33.77 3.39
C ASN A 381 -31.04 32.78 4.15
N ALA A 382 -29.94 32.42 3.54
CA ALA A 382 -28.94 31.59 4.17
C ALA A 382 -28.32 32.24 5.41
N MET A 383 -28.04 33.56 5.37
CA MET A 383 -27.52 34.30 6.54
C MET A 383 -28.49 34.33 7.71
N LYS A 384 -29.80 34.36 7.44
CA LYS A 384 -30.82 34.26 8.49
C LYS A 384 -30.79 32.89 9.19
N VAL A 385 -30.54 31.79 8.44
CA VAL A 385 -30.35 30.45 9.03
C VAL A 385 -29.13 30.47 9.97
N TRP A 386 -28.02 31.06 9.53
CA TRP A 386 -26.82 31.21 10.36
C TRP A 386 -27.08 32.01 11.64
N SER A 387 -27.97 33.00 11.59
CA SER A 387 -28.38 33.80 12.75
C SER A 387 -29.43 33.10 13.63
N GLY A 388 -29.89 31.89 13.26
CA GLY A 388 -30.85 31.12 14.02
C GLY A 388 -32.32 31.58 13.85
N GLU A 389 -32.64 32.32 12.79
CA GLU A 389 -33.97 32.87 12.55
C GLU A 389 -34.98 31.84 11.97
N GLY A 390 -34.54 30.63 11.64
CA GLY A 390 -35.39 29.55 11.12
C GLY A 390 -34.63 28.59 10.19
N ASP A 391 -35.36 27.63 9.61
CA ASP A 391 -34.83 26.76 8.58
C ASP A 391 -34.88 27.40 7.18
N PHE A 392 -34.02 26.94 6.29
CA PHE A 392 -33.82 27.54 4.97
C PHE A 392 -35.08 27.47 4.08
N LEU A 393 -35.80 26.35 4.11
CA LEU A 393 -37.03 26.18 3.30
C LEU A 393 -38.11 27.13 3.74
N SER A 394 -38.35 27.26 5.04
CA SER A 394 -39.37 28.16 5.61
C SER A 394 -39.04 29.63 5.29
N LEU A 395 -37.79 30.02 5.41
CA LEU A 395 -37.33 31.38 5.09
C LEU A 395 -37.49 31.69 3.57
N LEU A 396 -37.16 30.74 2.69
CA LEU A 396 -37.38 30.90 1.24
C LEU A 396 -38.86 31.03 0.89
N LYS A 397 -39.77 30.28 1.53
CA LYS A 397 -41.21 30.36 1.37
C LYS A 397 -41.79 31.70 1.87
N ALA A 398 -41.19 32.28 2.88
CA ALA A 398 -41.59 33.60 3.39
C ALA A 398 -41.08 34.79 2.54
N ASP A 399 -40.07 34.55 1.72
CA ASP A 399 -39.43 35.60 0.90
C ASP A 399 -40.23 35.90 -0.38
N LYS A 400 -40.78 37.11 -0.47
CA LYS A 400 -41.64 37.56 -1.58
C LYS A 400 -40.95 37.51 -2.94
N ASP A 401 -39.65 37.86 -2.99
CA ASP A 401 -38.88 37.88 -4.24
C ASP A 401 -38.58 36.46 -4.74
N VAL A 402 -38.36 35.50 -3.83
CA VAL A 402 -38.23 34.09 -4.15
C VAL A 402 -39.55 33.54 -4.65
N ARG A 403 -40.64 33.80 -3.94
CA ARG A 403 -42.02 33.34 -4.31
C ARG A 403 -42.52 33.93 -5.61
N ALA A 404 -42.06 35.10 -6.03
CA ALA A 404 -42.36 35.65 -7.35
C ALA A 404 -41.84 34.77 -8.50
N LYS A 405 -40.86 33.86 -8.24
CA LYS A 405 -40.23 33.00 -9.24
C LYS A 405 -40.50 31.51 -9.01
N LEU A 406 -40.61 31.08 -7.79
CA LEU A 406 -40.75 29.65 -7.41
C LEU A 406 -42.00 29.45 -6.49
N THR A 407 -42.82 28.50 -6.82
CA THR A 407 -43.92 28.06 -5.96
C THR A 407 -43.40 27.25 -4.77
N ASP A 408 -44.21 27.11 -3.72
CA ASP A 408 -43.86 26.32 -2.55
C ASP A 408 -43.51 24.86 -2.94
N LYS A 409 -44.28 24.24 -3.85
CA LYS A 409 -44.01 22.90 -4.38
C LYS A 409 -42.68 22.79 -5.12
N GLU A 410 -42.36 23.80 -5.92
CA GLU A 410 -41.05 23.85 -6.62
C GLU A 410 -39.89 23.99 -5.63
N LEU A 411 -40.06 24.79 -4.57
CA LEU A 411 -39.09 24.92 -3.50
C LEU A 411 -38.90 23.60 -2.73
N GLU A 412 -39.96 22.96 -2.27
CA GLU A 412 -39.94 21.67 -1.57
C GLU A 412 -39.16 20.61 -2.38
N ALA A 413 -39.39 20.55 -3.69
CA ALA A 413 -38.68 19.63 -4.58
C ALA A 413 -37.17 19.86 -4.65
N LYS A 414 -36.65 21.04 -4.21
CA LYS A 414 -35.20 21.30 -4.16
C LYS A 414 -34.54 20.72 -2.92
N PHE A 415 -35.34 20.32 -1.92
CA PHE A 415 -34.86 19.72 -0.67
C PHE A 415 -34.89 18.19 -0.67
N ASP A 416 -35.21 17.58 -1.81
CA ASP A 416 -35.18 16.14 -2.00
C ASP A 416 -33.74 15.63 -2.17
N LEU A 417 -33.31 14.73 -1.27
CA LEU A 417 -31.97 14.10 -1.29
C LEU A 417 -31.76 13.17 -2.49
N GLU A 418 -32.82 12.52 -2.99
CA GLU A 418 -32.74 11.59 -4.13
C GLU A 418 -32.11 12.24 -5.37
N HIS A 419 -32.31 13.56 -5.53
CA HIS A 419 -31.68 14.31 -6.61
C HIS A 419 -30.15 14.21 -6.62
N HIS A 420 -29.53 14.17 -5.45
CA HIS A 420 -28.06 14.07 -5.30
C HIS A 420 -27.55 12.66 -5.59
N PHE A 421 -28.42 11.65 -5.53
CA PHE A 421 -28.06 10.24 -5.67
C PHE A 421 -28.37 9.64 -7.05
N LYS A 422 -29.03 10.37 -7.92
CA LYS A 422 -29.47 9.92 -9.27
C LYS A 422 -28.37 9.33 -10.16
N HIS A 423 -27.10 9.66 -9.91
CA HIS A 423 -25.95 9.17 -10.67
C HIS A 423 -25.03 8.22 -9.88
N VAL A 424 -25.40 7.82 -8.68
CA VAL A 424 -24.63 6.88 -7.85
C VAL A 424 -24.39 5.57 -8.59
N ASP A 425 -25.40 5.01 -9.24
CA ASP A 425 -25.27 3.78 -10.05
C ASP A 425 -24.27 3.93 -11.20
N THR A 426 -24.25 5.09 -11.84
CA THR A 426 -23.29 5.36 -12.91
C THR A 426 -21.85 5.38 -12.38
N ILE A 427 -21.63 6.00 -11.22
CA ILE A 427 -20.32 6.06 -10.58
C ILE A 427 -19.88 4.66 -10.14
N PHE A 428 -20.78 3.90 -9.52
CA PHE A 428 -20.49 2.52 -9.09
C PHE A 428 -20.12 1.62 -10.25
N ARG A 429 -20.82 1.69 -11.38
CA ARG A 429 -20.45 0.95 -12.61
C ARG A 429 -19.08 1.34 -13.15
N ARG A 430 -18.69 2.61 -13.07
CA ARG A 430 -17.35 3.06 -13.47
C ARG A 430 -16.24 2.50 -12.59
N VAL A 431 -16.51 2.37 -11.29
CA VAL A 431 -15.52 1.94 -10.30
C VAL A 431 -15.42 0.41 -10.22
N PHE A 432 -16.56 -0.29 -10.23
CA PHE A 432 -16.63 -1.73 -9.97
C PHE A 432 -16.91 -2.59 -11.21
N GLY A 433 -17.15 -1.98 -12.35
CA GLY A 433 -17.59 -2.66 -13.56
C GLY A 433 -19.11 -2.89 -13.60
N PRO A 434 -19.62 -3.48 -14.68
CA PRO A 434 -21.03 -3.88 -14.76
C PRO A 434 -21.33 -4.92 -13.68
N THR A 435 -22.44 -4.71 -12.98
CA THR A 435 -23.01 -5.62 -11.96
C THR A 435 -23.92 -6.62 -12.63
#